data_c301062a00e8c0332e24d011f2ed3d00
#
_entry.id   c301062a00e8c0332e24d011f2ed3d00
#
_cell.length_a   1.000
_cell.length_b   1.000
_cell.length_c   1.000
_cell.angle_alpha   90.00
_cell.angle_beta   90.00
_cell.angle_gamma   90.00
#
_symmetry.space_group_name_H-M   'P 1'
#
loop_
_entity.id
_entity.type
_entity.pdbx_description
1 polymer ?
#
loop_
_entity_poly.entity_id
_entity_poly.type
_entity_poly.pdbx_seq_one_letter_code
_entity_poly.pdbx_strand_id
1 'polypeptide(L)'
;IDFESEITVVTGDLTMGATPEQGLEAIRLVMLANDVSLRRLIPDELAKGFGFLQGKPATAFSPVAVTLDELGSAWQDGRVHLKLQSTWNGRRVGHCDAAPMTFHFGQLIAHLAKTRNVRAGSIVGSGTVSNQAVEQQGVKTWPNGYSCIAEKRAM
;
A
#
# COMPACT_ATOMS: atom_id res chain seq x y z
N ILE A 1 18.77 -2.02 -0.48
CA ILE A 1 17.49 -2.70 -0.67
C ILE A 1 16.61 -2.43 0.56
N ASP A 2 15.33 -2.22 0.34
CA ASP A 2 14.34 -1.98 1.37
C ASP A 2 13.11 -2.88 1.10
N PHE A 3 12.35 -3.18 2.14
CA PHE A 3 11.01 -3.75 2.03
C PHE A 3 9.97 -2.66 2.23
N GLU A 4 8.80 -2.81 1.65
CA GLU A 4 7.62 -1.97 1.90
C GLU A 4 6.42 -2.89 2.12
N SER A 5 5.90 -2.92 3.35
CA SER A 5 4.73 -3.73 3.65
C SER A 5 3.47 -2.98 3.25
N GLU A 6 2.73 -3.55 2.33
CA GLU A 6 1.55 -2.94 1.71
C GLU A 6 0.35 -3.86 1.70
N ILE A 7 -0.82 -3.24 1.58
CA ILE A 7 -2.06 -3.91 1.18
C ILE A 7 -2.28 -3.61 -0.30
N THR A 8 -2.72 -4.60 -1.07
CA THR A 8 -3.04 -4.42 -2.48
C THR A 8 -4.43 -4.96 -2.78
N VAL A 9 -5.05 -4.38 -3.80
CA VAL A 9 -6.33 -4.86 -4.32
C VAL A 9 -6.17 -5.30 -5.76
N VAL A 10 -6.95 -6.32 -6.16
CA VAL A 10 -7.06 -6.79 -7.55
C VAL A 10 -8.39 -6.31 -8.11
N THR A 11 -8.37 -5.69 -9.29
CA THR A 11 -9.58 -5.12 -9.91
C THR A 11 -10.19 -6.01 -10.97
N GLY A 12 -11.48 -5.82 -11.24
CA GLY A 12 -12.11 -6.16 -12.50
C GLY A 12 -11.81 -5.11 -13.59
N ASP A 13 -12.48 -5.19 -14.72
CA ASP A 13 -12.41 -4.16 -15.77
C ASP A 13 -13.06 -2.86 -15.29
N LEU A 14 -12.43 -1.73 -15.62
CA LEU A 14 -12.93 -0.39 -15.34
C LEU A 14 -12.62 0.54 -16.51
N THR A 15 -13.58 1.33 -16.93
CA THR A 15 -13.42 2.27 -18.04
C THR A 15 -12.65 3.52 -17.64
N MET A 16 -11.98 4.12 -18.62
CA MET A 16 -11.35 5.43 -18.45
C MET A 16 -12.38 6.48 -18.00
N GLY A 17 -11.98 7.33 -17.04
CA GLY A 17 -12.84 8.38 -16.48
C GLY A 17 -13.74 7.90 -15.33
N ALA A 18 -13.58 6.66 -14.85
CA ALA A 18 -14.37 6.13 -13.74
C ALA A 18 -14.20 6.92 -12.44
N THR A 19 -15.28 6.98 -11.66
CA THR A 19 -15.32 7.64 -10.36
C THR A 19 -14.70 6.78 -9.25
N PRO A 20 -14.37 7.36 -8.07
CA PRO A 20 -13.91 6.57 -6.92
C PRO A 20 -14.90 5.48 -6.49
N GLU A 21 -16.20 5.72 -6.57
CA GLU A 21 -17.24 4.74 -6.24
C GLU A 21 -17.19 3.55 -7.19
N GLN A 22 -17.11 3.82 -8.51
CA GLN A 22 -16.93 2.79 -9.52
C GLN A 22 -15.60 2.04 -9.33
N GLY A 23 -14.56 2.74 -8.88
CA GLY A 23 -13.29 2.13 -8.49
C GLY A 23 -13.45 1.13 -7.35
N LEU A 24 -14.23 1.45 -6.31
CA LEU A 24 -14.56 0.52 -5.22
C LEU A 24 -15.34 -0.70 -5.69
N GLU A 25 -16.34 -0.50 -6.53
CA GLU A 25 -17.16 -1.58 -7.11
C GLU A 25 -16.34 -2.54 -7.98
N ALA A 26 -15.23 -2.06 -8.55
CA ALA A 26 -14.36 -2.87 -9.39
C ALA A 26 -13.42 -3.79 -8.58
N ILE A 27 -13.25 -3.59 -7.29
CA ILE A 27 -12.36 -4.41 -6.45
C ILE A 27 -12.93 -5.84 -6.34
N ARG A 28 -12.07 -6.83 -6.55
CA ARG A 28 -12.42 -8.26 -6.48
C ARG A 28 -11.74 -8.98 -5.34
N LEU A 29 -10.46 -8.71 -5.11
CA LEU A 29 -9.65 -9.39 -4.12
C LEU A 29 -8.75 -8.40 -3.38
N VAL A 30 -8.36 -8.77 -2.18
CA VAL A 30 -7.36 -8.08 -1.35
C VAL A 30 -6.24 -9.06 -1.02
N MET A 31 -4.99 -8.60 -1.07
CA MET A 31 -3.81 -9.38 -0.69
C MET A 31 -2.72 -8.50 -0.09
N LEU A 32 -1.68 -9.11 0.44
CA LEU A 32 -0.50 -8.40 0.94
C LEU A 32 0.58 -8.31 -0.13
N ALA A 33 1.38 -7.26 -0.08
CA ALA A 33 2.54 -7.10 -0.91
C ALA A 33 3.77 -6.64 -0.11
N ASN A 34 4.93 -7.00 -0.64
CA ASN A 34 6.20 -6.40 -0.30
C ASN A 34 6.71 -5.69 -1.56
N ASP A 35 6.52 -4.37 -1.62
CA ASP A 35 7.00 -3.54 -2.72
C ASP A 35 8.49 -3.25 -2.54
N VAL A 36 9.31 -4.23 -2.91
CA VAL A 36 10.77 -4.18 -2.76
C VAL A 36 11.32 -2.94 -3.44
N SER A 37 12.17 -2.19 -2.74
CA SER A 37 12.68 -0.90 -3.18
C SER A 37 14.20 -0.83 -3.14
N LEU A 38 14.79 -0.35 -4.22
CA LEU A 38 16.22 -0.07 -4.32
C LEU A 38 16.45 1.42 -4.10
N ARG A 39 16.38 1.86 -2.83
CA ARG A 39 16.37 3.28 -2.42
C ARG A 39 17.48 4.12 -3.05
N ARG A 40 18.64 3.53 -3.32
CA ARG A 40 19.78 4.27 -3.91
C ARG A 40 19.55 4.67 -5.37
N LEU A 41 18.72 3.93 -6.10
CA LEU A 41 18.43 4.22 -7.52
C LEU A 41 17.32 5.26 -7.70
N ILE A 42 16.41 5.37 -6.72
CA ILE A 42 15.21 6.21 -6.80
C ILE A 42 15.55 7.71 -7.03
N PRO A 43 16.49 8.32 -6.28
CA PRO A 43 16.79 9.75 -6.48
C PRO A 43 17.25 10.10 -7.90
N ASP A 44 18.05 9.25 -8.53
CA ASP A 44 18.54 9.46 -9.90
C ASP A 44 17.43 9.32 -10.94
N GLU A 45 16.47 8.42 -10.71
CA GLU A 45 15.29 8.26 -11.56
C GLU A 45 14.37 9.47 -11.45
N LEU A 46 14.10 9.95 -10.24
CA LEU A 46 13.28 11.14 -9.99
C LEU A 46 13.92 12.43 -10.53
N ALA A 47 15.25 12.57 -10.41
CA ALA A 47 15.96 13.72 -10.93
C ALA A 47 15.84 13.88 -12.45
N LYS A 48 15.58 12.79 -13.18
CA LYS A 48 15.32 12.81 -14.62
C LYS A 48 13.88 13.20 -14.98
N GLY A 49 13.03 13.46 -14.00
CA GLY A 49 11.61 13.75 -14.22
C GLY A 49 10.79 12.51 -14.61
N PHE A 50 11.33 11.32 -14.41
CA PHE A 50 10.69 10.05 -14.68
C PHE A 50 10.27 9.35 -13.38
N GLY A 51 9.43 8.33 -13.45
CA GLY A 51 8.97 7.58 -12.28
C GLY A 51 9.94 6.46 -11.87
N PHE A 52 9.45 5.64 -10.96
CA PHE A 52 10.16 4.48 -10.45
C PHE A 52 10.21 3.36 -11.50
N LEU A 53 11.38 3.04 -12.02
CA LEU A 53 11.59 1.96 -12.99
C LEU A 53 12.56 0.92 -12.43
N GLN A 54 13.87 1.23 -12.42
CA GLN A 54 14.88 0.32 -11.90
C GLN A 54 14.92 0.29 -10.36
N GLY A 55 14.44 1.37 -9.73
CA GLY A 55 14.31 1.49 -8.28
C GLY A 55 13.24 0.58 -7.69
N LYS A 56 12.33 0.03 -8.50
CA LYS A 56 11.27 -0.91 -8.11
C LYS A 56 11.42 -2.22 -8.89
N PRO A 57 12.22 -3.19 -8.39
CA PRO A 57 12.28 -4.53 -8.97
C PRO A 57 10.96 -5.28 -8.76
N ALA A 58 10.94 -6.58 -8.98
CA ALA A 58 9.74 -7.38 -8.81
C ALA A 58 9.19 -7.32 -7.37
N THR A 59 7.91 -7.02 -7.25
CA THR A 59 7.14 -7.07 -6.00
C THR A 59 6.88 -8.52 -5.60
N ALA A 60 6.95 -8.82 -4.29
CA ALA A 60 6.52 -10.11 -3.76
C ALA A 60 5.09 -9.97 -3.20
N PHE A 61 4.23 -10.90 -3.56
CA PHE A 61 2.83 -10.93 -3.10
C PHE A 61 2.58 -12.12 -2.18
N SER A 62 1.55 -11.99 -1.31
CA SER A 62 1.07 -13.13 -0.54
C SER A 62 0.56 -14.24 -1.47
N PRO A 63 0.75 -15.53 -1.11
CA PRO A 63 0.26 -16.65 -1.92
C PRO A 63 -1.27 -16.79 -1.88
N VAL A 64 -1.93 -16.00 -1.04
CA VAL A 64 -3.39 -16.00 -0.84
C VAL A 64 -3.91 -14.59 -1.06
N ALA A 65 -5.03 -14.48 -1.76
CA ALA A 65 -5.86 -13.30 -1.84
C ALA A 65 -7.26 -13.65 -1.32
N VAL A 66 -7.93 -12.71 -0.69
CA VAL A 66 -9.27 -12.89 -0.12
C VAL A 66 -10.27 -11.98 -0.81
N THR A 67 -11.53 -12.38 -0.85
CA THR A 67 -12.64 -11.56 -1.29
C THR A 67 -13.01 -10.54 -0.20
N LEU A 68 -13.78 -9.50 -0.55
CA LEU A 68 -14.15 -8.46 0.42
C LEU A 68 -15.08 -8.97 1.52
N ASP A 69 -15.91 -9.94 1.22
CA ASP A 69 -16.82 -10.59 2.19
C ASP A 69 -16.05 -11.38 3.27
N GLU A 70 -14.90 -11.97 2.93
CA GLU A 70 -14.02 -12.61 3.92
C GLU A 70 -13.45 -11.61 4.94
N LEU A 71 -13.27 -10.35 4.55
CA LEU A 71 -12.86 -9.29 5.48
C LEU A 71 -14.02 -8.82 6.36
N GLY A 72 -15.26 -9.02 5.95
CA GLY A 72 -16.46 -8.64 6.69
C GLY A 72 -16.40 -7.16 7.16
N SER A 73 -16.60 -6.95 8.46
CA SER A 73 -16.58 -5.60 9.04
C SER A 73 -15.20 -4.92 9.01
N ALA A 74 -14.14 -5.63 8.68
CA ALA A 74 -12.82 -5.03 8.52
C ALA A 74 -12.65 -4.30 7.17
N TRP A 75 -13.52 -4.53 6.19
CA TRP A 75 -13.58 -3.75 4.97
C TRP A 75 -14.61 -2.62 5.12
N GLN A 76 -14.15 -1.37 5.26
CA GLN A 76 -15.02 -0.20 5.44
C GLN A 76 -14.49 0.97 4.64
N ASP A 77 -15.36 1.72 3.98
CA ASP A 77 -15.04 2.97 3.28
C ASP A 77 -13.85 2.85 2.32
N GLY A 78 -13.73 1.68 1.65
CA GLY A 78 -12.64 1.41 0.72
C GLY A 78 -11.26 1.24 1.37
N ARG A 79 -11.22 0.86 2.65
CA ARG A 79 -10.02 0.66 3.47
C ARG A 79 -10.09 -0.66 4.23
N VAL A 80 -8.93 -1.18 4.59
CA VAL A 80 -8.81 -2.34 5.47
C VAL A 80 -8.57 -1.88 6.90
N HIS A 81 -9.53 -2.15 7.79
CA HIS A 81 -9.46 -1.80 9.22
C HIS A 81 -8.83 -2.94 10.04
N LEU A 82 -7.63 -3.33 9.65
CA LEU A 82 -6.80 -4.34 10.31
C LEU A 82 -5.37 -3.84 10.48
N LYS A 83 -4.62 -4.51 11.33
CA LYS A 83 -3.20 -4.24 11.51
C LYS A 83 -2.37 -5.14 10.60
N LEU A 84 -1.47 -4.51 9.85
CA LEU A 84 -0.47 -5.19 9.05
C LEU A 84 0.77 -5.42 9.92
N GLN A 85 1.16 -6.69 10.07
CA GLN A 85 2.36 -7.07 10.81
C GLN A 85 3.53 -7.25 9.86
N SER A 86 4.64 -6.57 10.17
CA SER A 86 5.92 -6.74 9.49
C SER A 86 6.89 -7.50 10.40
N THR A 87 7.50 -8.55 9.85
CA THR A 87 8.50 -9.35 10.55
C THR A 87 9.79 -9.35 9.75
N TRP A 88 10.90 -8.99 10.38
CA TRP A 88 12.22 -8.98 9.77
C TRP A 88 13.18 -9.86 10.58
N ASN A 89 13.79 -10.87 9.94
CA ASN A 89 14.68 -11.83 10.57
C ASN A 89 14.08 -12.46 11.84
N GLY A 90 12.83 -12.89 11.76
CA GLY A 90 12.12 -13.54 12.87
C GLY A 90 11.63 -12.59 13.97
N ARG A 91 11.90 -11.29 13.88
CA ARG A 91 11.45 -10.28 14.86
C ARG A 91 10.35 -9.43 14.27
N ARG A 92 9.26 -9.24 15.01
CA ARG A 92 8.23 -8.27 14.65
C ARG A 92 8.83 -6.86 14.75
N VAL A 93 8.80 -6.12 13.64
CA VAL A 93 9.32 -4.75 13.53
C VAL A 93 8.23 -3.72 13.34
N GLY A 94 7.05 -4.13 12.85
CA GLY A 94 5.89 -3.29 12.66
C GLY A 94 4.60 -4.03 12.95
N HIS A 95 3.59 -3.29 13.39
CA HIS A 95 2.21 -3.73 13.60
C HIS A 95 1.29 -2.53 13.32
N CYS A 96 1.40 -2.02 12.09
CA CYS A 96 0.81 -0.75 11.69
C CYS A 96 -0.66 -0.92 11.36
N ASP A 97 -1.48 0.05 11.76
CA ASP A 97 -2.89 0.12 11.42
C ASP A 97 -3.04 0.59 9.97
N ALA A 98 -3.80 -0.12 9.18
CA ALA A 98 -4.03 0.20 7.78
C ALA A 98 -5.25 1.12 7.56
N ALA A 99 -6.10 1.29 8.57
CA ALA A 99 -7.30 2.12 8.48
C ALA A 99 -7.03 3.60 8.18
N PRO A 100 -5.98 4.26 8.78
CA PRO A 100 -5.72 5.70 8.59
C PRO A 100 -5.14 6.07 7.22
N MET A 101 -5.23 5.23 6.23
CA MET A 101 -4.82 5.48 4.86
C MET A 101 -5.48 6.78 4.32
N THR A 102 -4.68 7.72 3.81
CA THR A 102 -5.16 9.04 3.37
C THR A 102 -6.15 8.92 2.21
N PHE A 103 -5.77 8.21 1.15
CA PHE A 103 -6.65 7.93 0.01
C PHE A 103 -7.14 6.50 0.09
N HIS A 104 -8.46 6.29 0.01
CA HIS A 104 -9.01 4.94 -0.08
C HIS A 104 -8.79 4.32 -1.47
N PHE A 105 -8.89 3.01 -1.59
CA PHE A 105 -8.58 2.29 -2.82
C PHE A 105 -9.38 2.75 -4.04
N GLY A 106 -10.64 3.13 -3.87
CA GLY A 106 -11.44 3.68 -4.98
C GLY A 106 -10.85 4.95 -5.58
N GLN A 107 -10.28 5.85 -4.74
CA GLN A 107 -9.61 7.06 -5.21
C GLN A 107 -8.32 6.74 -5.96
N LEU A 108 -7.54 5.76 -5.50
CA LEU A 108 -6.32 5.32 -6.17
C LEU A 108 -6.64 4.71 -7.54
N ILE A 109 -7.67 3.87 -7.63
CA ILE A 109 -8.12 3.23 -8.87
C ILE A 109 -8.67 4.29 -9.85
N ALA A 110 -9.51 5.22 -9.37
CA ALA A 110 -10.03 6.31 -10.20
C ALA A 110 -8.90 7.21 -10.72
N HIS A 111 -7.85 7.42 -9.92
CA HIS A 111 -6.66 8.18 -10.35
C HIS A 111 -5.95 7.48 -11.52
N LEU A 112 -5.79 6.17 -11.48
CA LEU A 112 -5.26 5.38 -12.60
C LEU A 112 -6.17 5.47 -13.82
N ALA A 113 -7.47 5.41 -13.61
CA ALA A 113 -8.47 5.42 -14.68
C ALA A 113 -8.61 6.77 -15.40
N LYS A 114 -7.98 7.84 -14.94
CA LYS A 114 -8.05 9.16 -15.60
C LYS A 114 -7.59 9.16 -17.05
N THR A 115 -6.63 8.32 -17.40
CA THR A 115 -6.01 8.33 -18.75
C THR A 115 -6.01 6.98 -19.43
N ARG A 116 -6.64 5.96 -18.84
CA ARG A 116 -6.65 4.59 -19.39
C ARG A 116 -7.76 3.74 -18.81
N ASN A 117 -8.14 2.69 -19.53
CA ASN A 117 -8.94 1.62 -18.95
C ASN A 117 -8.07 0.82 -17.98
N VAL A 118 -8.61 0.46 -16.82
CA VAL A 118 -8.00 -0.49 -15.89
C VAL A 118 -8.55 -1.87 -16.22
N ARG A 119 -7.66 -2.81 -16.51
CA ARG A 119 -8.06 -4.16 -16.93
C ARG A 119 -8.23 -5.08 -15.74
N ALA A 120 -9.13 -6.05 -15.88
CA ALA A 120 -9.30 -7.13 -14.91
C ALA A 120 -7.95 -7.80 -14.61
N GLY A 121 -7.66 -8.02 -13.31
CA GLY A 121 -6.39 -8.53 -12.84
C GLY A 121 -5.33 -7.44 -12.58
N SER A 122 -5.65 -6.15 -12.76
CA SER A 122 -4.74 -5.08 -12.35
C SER A 122 -4.61 -5.05 -10.82
N ILE A 123 -3.37 -4.89 -10.35
CA ILE A 123 -3.06 -4.81 -8.92
C ILE A 123 -2.74 -3.37 -8.57
N VAL A 124 -3.39 -2.86 -7.52
CA VAL A 124 -3.20 -1.49 -7.02
C VAL A 124 -2.78 -1.56 -5.55
N GLY A 125 -1.60 -1.03 -5.23
CA GLY A 125 -1.05 -0.98 -3.88
C GLY A 125 -1.51 0.25 -3.09
N SER A 126 -1.53 0.12 -1.77
CA SER A 126 -1.81 1.21 -0.83
C SER A 126 -0.67 2.21 -0.70
N GLY A 127 0.54 1.85 -1.13
CA GLY A 127 1.75 2.40 -0.58
C GLY A 127 2.08 1.76 0.78
N THR A 128 3.26 2.00 1.30
CA THR A 128 3.70 1.48 2.61
C THR A 128 2.69 1.83 3.70
N VAL A 129 2.22 0.83 4.44
CA VAL A 129 1.28 1.04 5.56
C VAL A 129 2.03 1.62 6.75
N SER A 130 1.94 2.93 6.92
CA SER A 130 2.67 3.70 7.93
C SER A 130 1.73 4.37 8.92
N ASN A 131 2.20 4.52 10.16
CA ASN A 131 1.49 5.28 11.18
C ASN A 131 2.32 6.47 11.67
N GLN A 132 1.65 7.55 12.02
CA GLN A 132 2.31 8.73 12.55
C GLN A 132 2.95 8.46 13.91
N ALA A 133 4.00 9.20 14.21
CA ALA A 133 4.57 9.23 15.55
C ALA A 133 3.55 9.77 16.56
N VAL A 134 3.60 9.25 17.77
CA VAL A 134 2.90 9.83 18.93
C VAL A 134 3.88 10.72 19.67
N GLU A 135 3.52 11.99 19.87
CA GLU A 135 4.34 12.93 20.61
C GLU A 135 3.75 13.13 22.02
N GLN A 136 4.57 12.88 23.05
CA GLN A 136 4.22 13.11 24.44
C GLN A 136 5.38 13.84 25.12
N GLN A 137 5.10 14.98 25.72
CA GLN A 137 6.10 15.80 26.44
C GLN A 137 7.36 16.12 25.60
N GLY A 138 7.18 16.38 24.28
CA GLY A 138 8.29 16.67 23.37
C GLY A 138 9.09 15.44 22.91
N VAL A 139 8.69 14.25 23.32
CA VAL A 139 9.30 12.97 22.88
C VAL A 139 8.42 12.31 21.83
N LYS A 140 8.97 12.06 20.63
CA LYS A 140 8.31 11.32 19.56
C LYS A 140 8.57 9.83 19.71
N THR A 141 7.52 9.03 19.65
CA THR A 141 7.57 7.56 19.67
C THR A 141 6.77 6.97 18.52
N TRP A 142 7.12 5.76 18.11
CA TRP A 142 6.42 4.99 17.06
C TRP A 142 5.93 3.65 17.64
N PRO A 143 4.82 3.65 18.38
CA PRO A 143 4.35 2.48 19.12
C PRO A 143 3.99 1.30 18.20
N ASN A 144 3.63 1.59 16.95
CA ASN A 144 3.30 0.58 15.95
C ASN A 144 4.51 0.07 15.14
N GLY A 145 5.71 0.59 15.42
CA GLY A 145 6.93 0.23 14.69
C GLY A 145 6.96 0.78 13.28
N TYR A 146 7.53 0.05 12.33
CA TYR A 146 7.75 0.49 10.96
C TYR A 146 7.43 -0.60 9.94
N SER A 147 7.07 -0.18 8.74
CA SER A 147 6.74 -1.06 7.60
C SER A 147 7.73 -0.94 6.44
N CYS A 148 8.81 -0.18 6.62
CA CYS A 148 9.98 -0.16 5.74
C CYS A 148 11.22 0.32 6.51
N ILE A 149 12.42 0.04 5.97
CA ILE A 149 13.69 0.46 6.60
C ILE A 149 13.86 1.99 6.53
N ALA A 150 13.31 2.63 5.49
CA ALA A 150 13.36 4.08 5.37
C ALA A 150 12.66 4.78 6.54
N GLU A 151 11.50 4.28 6.98
CA GLU A 151 10.83 4.78 8.20
C GLU A 151 11.71 4.58 9.43
N LYS A 152 12.31 3.38 9.57
CA LYS A 152 13.20 3.10 10.70
C LYS A 152 14.37 4.09 10.80
N ARG A 153 14.84 4.60 9.68
CA ARG A 153 15.92 5.61 9.65
C ARG A 153 15.44 7.01 10.01
N ALA A 154 14.15 7.28 9.83
CA ALA A 154 13.54 8.56 10.17
C ALA A 154 13.06 8.63 11.64
N MET A 155 12.98 7.50 12.31
CA MET A 155 12.70 7.35 13.75
C MET A 155 13.93 7.64 14.58
#